data_bc934986d196c14d0c2c8d98e2f4a326
#
_entry.id   bc934986d196c14d0c2c8d98e2f4a326
#
_cell.length_a   1.000
_cell.length_b   1.000
_cell.length_c   1.000
_cell.angle_alpha   90.00
_cell.angle_beta   90.00
_cell.angle_gamma   90.00
#
_symmetry.space_group_name_H-M   'P 1'
#
loop_
_entity.id
_entity.type
_entity.pdbx_description
1 polymer ?
#
loop_
_entity_poly.entity_id
_entity_poly.type
_entity_poly.pdbx_seq_one_letter_code
_entity_poly.pdbx_strand_id
1 'polypeptide(L)'
;MCQKIESLSDTDLLGVLVGPRHAVNLLKDASGSLSQLLHEPMPVAYAQPRVATKVKAAAELVRRSLAEAMAHRDVLASPAAVRTYLRLLMARLEHEVFVVLFLDSQNRVIASEEMFRGTLTQTSVYPREVVKRALELNAAAVILAHNHPSGSVEPSRADEALTQTLRASLALVDARVLDHFIVAGNGNAILSMAERGLL
;
A
#
# COMPACT_ATOMS: atom_id res chain seq x y z
N MET A 1 32.89 -5.12 20.38
CA MET A 1 31.57 -4.66 20.89
C MET A 1 30.60 -4.67 19.70
N CYS A 2 29.57 -5.50 19.75
CA CYS A 2 28.53 -5.49 18.73
C CYS A 2 27.68 -4.22 18.97
N GLN A 3 27.73 -3.26 18.05
CA GLN A 3 26.90 -2.07 18.11
C GLN A 3 25.44 -2.52 18.05
N LYS A 4 24.60 -2.08 19.01
CA LYS A 4 23.17 -2.43 19.01
C LYS A 4 22.52 -1.78 17.77
N ILE A 5 21.91 -2.59 16.94
CA ILE A 5 21.27 -2.15 15.68
C ILE A 5 20.24 -1.03 15.92
N GLU A 6 19.53 -1.11 17.08
CA GLU A 6 18.51 -0.13 17.46
C GLU A 6 19.06 1.28 17.75
N SER A 7 20.38 1.42 17.96
CA SER A 7 21.04 2.71 18.24
C SER A 7 21.73 3.32 17.02
N LEU A 8 21.67 2.66 15.86
CA LEU A 8 22.26 3.16 14.62
C LEU A 8 21.39 4.28 14.03
N SER A 9 22.05 5.27 13.43
CA SER A 9 21.34 6.25 12.59
C SER A 9 20.75 5.59 11.33
N ASP A 10 19.77 6.23 10.70
CA ASP A 10 19.19 5.76 9.44
C ASP A 10 20.26 5.54 8.37
N THR A 11 21.25 6.44 8.31
CA THR A 11 22.39 6.34 7.40
C THR A 11 23.24 5.11 7.70
N ASP A 12 23.50 4.83 8.97
CA ASP A 12 24.31 3.69 9.38
C ASP A 12 23.59 2.36 9.13
N LEU A 13 22.27 2.31 9.47
CA LEU A 13 21.41 1.16 9.16
C LEU A 13 21.39 0.85 7.67
N LEU A 14 21.18 1.88 6.86
CA LEU A 14 21.21 1.71 5.40
C LEU A 14 22.62 1.32 4.93
N GLY A 15 23.66 1.85 5.58
CA GLY A 15 25.06 1.52 5.33
C GLY A 15 25.37 0.04 5.53
N VAL A 16 24.75 -0.60 6.52
CA VAL A 16 24.87 -2.06 6.75
C VAL A 16 24.32 -2.85 5.56
N LEU A 17 23.23 -2.40 4.96
CA LEU A 17 22.58 -3.09 3.83
C LEU A 17 23.29 -2.86 2.50
N VAL A 18 23.63 -1.61 2.19
CA VAL A 18 24.10 -1.21 0.84
C VAL A 18 25.53 -0.72 0.79
N GLY A 19 26.18 -0.54 1.94
CA GLY A 19 27.49 0.06 2.10
C GLY A 19 27.41 1.58 2.37
N PRO A 20 28.34 2.13 3.18
CA PRO A 20 28.25 3.49 3.73
C PRO A 20 28.21 4.58 2.65
N ARG A 21 28.98 4.44 1.55
CA ARG A 21 28.97 5.41 0.45
C ARG A 21 27.63 5.48 -0.27
N HIS A 22 26.98 4.34 -0.47
CA HIS A 22 25.65 4.30 -1.11
C HIS A 22 24.56 4.81 -0.19
N ALA A 23 24.65 4.54 1.12
CA ALA A 23 23.69 4.96 2.11
C ALA A 23 23.53 6.49 2.17
N VAL A 24 24.66 7.21 2.27
CA VAL A 24 24.66 8.68 2.31
C VAL A 24 23.99 9.27 1.07
N ASN A 25 24.32 8.76 -0.10
CA ASN A 25 23.77 9.28 -1.35
C ASN A 25 22.28 8.97 -1.49
N LEU A 26 21.86 7.73 -1.18
CA LEU A 26 20.47 7.31 -1.25
C LEU A 26 19.56 8.13 -0.32
N LEU A 27 20.01 8.37 0.92
CA LEU A 27 19.26 9.21 1.86
C LEU A 27 19.22 10.67 1.43
N LYS A 28 20.30 11.20 0.89
CA LYS A 28 20.33 12.57 0.37
C LYS A 28 19.32 12.76 -0.76
N ASP A 29 19.24 11.79 -1.70
CA ASP A 29 18.29 11.84 -2.81
C ASP A 29 16.85 11.64 -2.37
N ALA A 30 16.64 10.86 -1.31
CA ALA A 30 15.35 10.70 -0.65
C ALA A 30 15.05 11.81 0.39
N SER A 31 15.68 13.00 0.27
CA SER A 31 15.48 14.13 1.17
C SER A 31 15.63 13.80 2.67
N GLY A 32 16.47 12.81 3.00
CA GLY A 32 16.68 12.30 4.34
C GLY A 32 15.58 11.35 4.87
N SER A 33 14.64 10.94 4.04
CA SER A 33 13.49 10.13 4.45
C SER A 33 13.65 8.66 4.05
N LEU A 34 13.73 7.75 5.04
CA LEU A 34 13.65 6.31 4.79
C LEU A 34 12.32 5.89 4.16
N SER A 35 11.23 6.53 4.58
CA SER A 35 9.91 6.28 3.99
C SER A 35 9.92 6.57 2.50
N GLN A 36 10.45 7.72 2.11
CA GLN A 36 10.58 8.10 0.70
C GLN A 36 11.48 7.13 -0.07
N LEU A 37 12.63 6.74 0.50
CA LEU A 37 13.53 5.77 -0.11
C LEU A 37 12.87 4.41 -0.36
N LEU A 38 12.02 3.95 0.57
CA LEU A 38 11.34 2.66 0.46
C LEU A 38 10.14 2.68 -0.49
N HIS A 39 9.50 3.85 -0.69
CA HIS A 39 8.27 4.00 -1.47
C HIS A 39 8.46 4.63 -2.85
N GLU A 40 9.52 5.42 -3.06
CA GLU A 40 9.76 6.07 -4.36
C GLU A 40 10.59 5.21 -5.32
N PRO A 41 10.44 5.44 -6.64
CA PRO A 41 11.35 4.87 -7.63
C PRO A 41 12.79 5.32 -7.35
N MET A 42 13.73 4.39 -7.35
CA MET A 42 15.15 4.76 -7.20
C MET A 42 15.60 5.63 -8.37
N PRO A 43 16.31 6.76 -8.11
CA PRO A 43 16.91 7.57 -9.16
C PRO A 43 17.81 6.73 -10.07
N VAL A 44 17.74 6.99 -11.38
CA VAL A 44 18.51 6.27 -12.41
C VAL A 44 20.02 6.32 -12.14
N ALA A 45 20.50 7.36 -11.48
CA ALA A 45 21.91 7.52 -11.09
C ALA A 45 22.43 6.39 -10.14
N TYR A 46 21.54 5.71 -9.42
CA TYR A 46 21.86 4.60 -8.51
C TYR A 46 21.45 3.24 -9.05
N ALA A 47 21.31 3.11 -10.35
CA ALA A 47 21.00 1.86 -11.03
C ALA A 47 22.12 0.81 -10.95
N GLN A 48 22.92 0.80 -9.86
CA GLN A 48 23.69 -0.41 -9.55
C GLN A 48 22.67 -1.50 -9.16
N PRO A 49 22.50 -2.54 -10.00
CA PRO A 49 21.43 -3.54 -9.81
C PRO A 49 21.45 -4.15 -8.41
N ARG A 50 22.64 -4.33 -7.83
CA ARG A 50 22.83 -4.91 -6.49
C ARG A 50 22.30 -4.02 -5.36
N VAL A 51 22.47 -2.70 -5.44
CA VAL A 51 21.98 -1.75 -4.42
C VAL A 51 20.47 -1.65 -4.49
N ALA A 52 19.93 -1.44 -5.70
CA ALA A 52 18.50 -1.41 -5.93
C ALA A 52 17.80 -2.68 -5.46
N THR A 53 18.37 -3.86 -5.75
CA THR A 53 17.82 -5.15 -5.31
C THR A 53 17.76 -5.27 -3.79
N LYS A 54 18.80 -4.83 -3.07
CA LYS A 54 18.83 -4.88 -1.60
C LYS A 54 17.76 -3.99 -0.97
N VAL A 55 17.58 -2.77 -1.46
CA VAL A 55 16.53 -1.86 -0.96
C VAL A 55 15.13 -2.42 -1.27
N LYS A 56 14.92 -2.92 -2.49
CA LYS A 56 13.65 -3.56 -2.87
C LYS A 56 13.36 -4.80 -2.01
N ALA A 57 14.38 -5.62 -1.74
CA ALA A 57 14.23 -6.79 -0.88
C ALA A 57 13.89 -6.41 0.56
N ALA A 58 14.50 -5.36 1.11
CA ALA A 58 14.16 -4.86 2.44
C ALA A 58 12.72 -4.35 2.51
N ALA A 59 12.28 -3.55 1.52
CA ALA A 59 10.90 -3.10 1.42
C ALA A 59 9.91 -4.28 1.32
N GLU A 60 10.23 -5.29 0.52
CA GLU A 60 9.38 -6.48 0.36
C GLU A 60 9.30 -7.32 1.64
N LEU A 61 10.39 -7.45 2.39
CA LEU A 61 10.38 -8.12 3.70
C LEU A 61 9.46 -7.40 4.69
N VAL A 62 9.52 -6.07 4.75
CA VAL A 62 8.62 -5.27 5.58
C VAL A 62 7.17 -5.46 5.15
N ARG A 63 6.89 -5.41 3.84
CA ARG A 63 5.55 -5.63 3.30
C ARG A 63 5.00 -7.01 3.68
N ARG A 64 5.79 -8.08 3.55
CA ARG A 64 5.37 -9.45 3.93
C ARG A 64 5.13 -9.57 5.42
N SER A 65 5.99 -8.99 6.25
CA SER A 65 5.82 -8.98 7.70
C SER A 65 4.52 -8.27 8.12
N LEU A 66 4.18 -7.15 7.46
CA LEU A 66 2.93 -6.45 7.69
C LEU A 66 1.72 -7.29 7.24
N ALA A 67 1.80 -7.94 6.07
CA ALA A 67 0.74 -8.82 5.58
C ALA A 67 0.47 -9.97 6.55
N GLU A 68 1.53 -10.61 7.06
CA GLU A 68 1.42 -11.67 8.07
C GLU A 68 0.77 -11.13 9.36
N ALA A 69 1.19 -9.97 9.85
CA ALA A 69 0.60 -9.36 11.04
C ALA A 69 -0.90 -9.04 10.84
N MET A 70 -1.30 -8.57 9.66
CA MET A 70 -2.70 -8.27 9.32
C MET A 70 -3.56 -9.53 9.17
N ALA A 71 -2.97 -10.67 8.79
CA ALA A 71 -3.67 -11.95 8.75
C ALA A 71 -4.01 -12.51 10.15
N HIS A 72 -3.34 -12.03 11.19
CA HIS A 72 -3.52 -12.52 12.55
C HIS A 72 -4.16 -11.51 13.52
N ARG A 73 -4.35 -10.26 13.11
CA ARG A 73 -4.85 -9.19 13.97
C ARG A 73 -5.95 -8.40 13.29
N ASP A 74 -6.83 -7.80 14.10
CA ASP A 74 -7.80 -6.82 13.63
C ASP A 74 -7.09 -5.63 13.00
N VAL A 75 -7.31 -5.38 11.71
CA VAL A 75 -6.69 -4.26 10.98
C VAL A 75 -7.19 -2.91 11.44
N LEU A 76 -8.40 -2.84 12.03
CA LEU A 76 -8.94 -1.60 12.60
C LEU A 76 -8.19 -1.19 13.86
N ALA A 77 -7.55 -2.13 14.55
CA ALA A 77 -6.68 -1.83 15.70
C ALA A 77 -5.34 -1.20 15.30
N SER A 78 -4.97 -1.27 14.02
CA SER A 78 -3.72 -0.70 13.51
C SER A 78 -3.86 -0.09 12.10
N PRO A 79 -4.61 1.02 11.92
CA PRO A 79 -4.76 1.67 10.63
C PRO A 79 -3.43 2.09 9.99
N ALA A 80 -2.42 2.40 10.82
CA ALA A 80 -1.08 2.74 10.37
C ALA A 80 -0.38 1.57 9.63
N ALA A 81 -0.58 0.32 10.08
CA ALA A 81 -0.03 -0.86 9.43
C ALA A 81 -0.65 -1.06 8.03
N VAL A 82 -1.97 -0.88 7.90
CA VAL A 82 -2.68 -0.94 6.62
C VAL A 82 -2.14 0.12 5.66
N ARG A 83 -1.99 1.37 6.11
CA ARG A 83 -1.43 2.46 5.30
C ARG A 83 -0.02 2.15 4.82
N THR A 84 0.85 1.67 5.73
CA THR A 84 2.23 1.32 5.37
C THR A 84 2.26 0.16 4.37
N TYR A 85 1.43 -0.85 4.58
CA TYR A 85 1.30 -1.97 3.65
C TYR A 85 0.87 -1.52 2.25
N LEU A 86 -0.21 -0.70 2.16
CA LEU A 86 -0.72 -0.20 0.88
C LEU A 86 0.30 0.70 0.16
N ARG A 87 1.04 1.53 0.90
CA ARG A 87 2.13 2.33 0.31
C ARG A 87 3.21 1.43 -0.28
N LEU A 88 3.69 0.43 0.47
CA LEU A 88 4.71 -0.50 -0.03
C LEU A 88 4.23 -1.31 -1.24
N LEU A 89 2.93 -1.58 -1.30
CA LEU A 89 2.33 -2.34 -2.40
C LEU A 89 2.16 -1.50 -3.67
N MET A 90 1.73 -0.23 -3.55
CA MET A 90 1.15 0.53 -4.66
C MET A 90 1.93 1.78 -5.08
N ALA A 91 2.75 2.37 -4.19
CA ALA A 91 3.35 3.69 -4.44
C ALA A 91 4.33 3.75 -5.63
N ARG A 92 4.84 2.59 -6.09
CA ARG A 92 5.80 2.53 -7.21
C ARG A 92 5.18 2.12 -8.54
N LEU A 93 3.88 1.99 -8.58
CA LEU A 93 3.20 1.54 -9.79
C LEU A 93 2.98 2.72 -10.73
N GLU A 94 3.42 2.55 -11.96
CA GLU A 94 3.32 3.57 -13.02
C GLU A 94 1.92 3.62 -13.66
N HIS A 95 1.05 2.69 -13.30
CA HIS A 95 -0.32 2.58 -13.77
C HIS A 95 -1.27 2.45 -12.58
N GLU A 96 -2.53 2.81 -12.77
CA GLU A 96 -3.55 2.62 -11.74
C GLU A 96 -3.82 1.13 -11.51
N VAL A 97 -3.86 0.74 -10.25
CA VAL A 97 -4.34 -0.57 -9.82
C VAL A 97 -5.42 -0.39 -8.77
N PHE A 98 -6.36 -1.30 -8.77
CA PHE A 98 -7.39 -1.39 -7.76
C PHE A 98 -7.18 -2.67 -6.96
N VAL A 99 -6.89 -2.50 -5.67
CA VAL A 99 -6.62 -3.58 -4.73
C VAL A 99 -7.78 -3.70 -3.76
N VAL A 100 -8.10 -4.93 -3.38
CA VAL A 100 -9.08 -5.23 -2.34
C VAL A 100 -8.42 -6.08 -1.26
N LEU A 101 -8.51 -5.64 -0.02
CA LEU A 101 -8.21 -6.45 1.15
C LEU A 101 -9.52 -7.09 1.61
N PHE A 102 -9.62 -8.40 1.52
CA PHE A 102 -10.76 -9.18 1.98
C PHE A 102 -10.54 -9.57 3.44
N LEU A 103 -11.56 -9.38 4.28
CA LEU A 103 -11.46 -9.51 5.72
C LEU A 103 -12.49 -10.51 6.25
N ASP A 104 -12.09 -11.24 7.30
CA ASP A 104 -13.00 -12.09 8.06
C ASP A 104 -13.90 -11.27 9.02
N SER A 105 -14.75 -11.95 9.78
CA SER A 105 -15.64 -11.32 10.77
C SER A 105 -14.93 -10.63 11.93
N GLN A 106 -13.63 -10.89 12.13
CA GLN A 106 -12.77 -10.25 13.11
C GLN A 106 -11.87 -9.16 12.49
N ASN A 107 -12.18 -8.76 11.25
CA ASN A 107 -11.42 -7.79 10.45
C ASN A 107 -9.95 -8.20 10.23
N ARG A 108 -9.62 -9.48 10.20
CA ARG A 108 -8.31 -9.98 9.83
C ARG A 108 -8.24 -10.19 8.32
N VAL A 109 -7.10 -9.89 7.71
CA VAL A 109 -6.94 -10.04 6.26
C VAL A 109 -6.90 -11.52 5.87
N ILE A 110 -7.88 -11.95 5.07
CA ILE A 110 -7.93 -13.27 4.44
C ILE A 110 -7.06 -13.27 3.18
N ALA A 111 -7.22 -12.22 2.36
CA ALA A 111 -6.50 -12.05 1.11
C ALA A 111 -6.30 -10.57 0.78
N SER A 112 -5.22 -10.27 0.07
CA SER A 112 -4.95 -8.97 -0.53
C SER A 112 -4.71 -9.19 -2.02
N GLU A 113 -5.60 -8.68 -2.86
CA GLU A 113 -5.60 -8.99 -4.30
C GLU A 113 -5.67 -7.73 -5.16
N GLU A 114 -4.83 -7.67 -6.20
CA GLU A 114 -4.98 -6.72 -7.29
C GLU A 114 -6.13 -7.21 -8.17
N MET A 115 -7.30 -6.59 -8.02
CA MET A 115 -8.51 -7.02 -8.72
C MET A 115 -8.59 -6.45 -10.14
N PHE A 116 -8.10 -5.21 -10.32
CA PHE A 116 -8.16 -4.54 -11.61
C PHE A 116 -6.90 -3.74 -11.84
N ARG A 117 -6.51 -3.69 -13.12
CA ARG A 117 -5.38 -2.90 -13.60
C ARG A 117 -5.88 -1.98 -14.71
N GLY A 118 -5.64 -0.69 -14.55
CA GLY A 118 -5.99 0.32 -15.52
C GLY A 118 -4.84 0.68 -16.48
N THR A 119 -5.12 1.69 -17.28
CA THR A 119 -4.12 2.41 -18.05
C THR A 119 -3.49 3.54 -17.20
N LEU A 120 -2.75 4.46 -17.81
CA LEU A 120 -2.19 5.62 -17.12
C LEU A 120 -3.25 6.58 -16.55
N THR A 121 -4.49 6.49 -17.00
CA THR A 121 -5.54 7.48 -16.72
C THR A 121 -6.88 6.91 -16.27
N GLN A 122 -7.10 5.59 -16.34
CA GLN A 122 -8.40 5.01 -15.99
C GLN A 122 -8.31 3.51 -15.68
N THR A 123 -8.99 3.10 -14.61
CA THR A 123 -9.19 1.68 -14.24
C THR A 123 -10.68 1.36 -14.30
N SER A 124 -11.06 0.34 -15.08
CA SER A 124 -12.45 -0.16 -15.08
C SER A 124 -12.60 -1.20 -13.97
N VAL A 125 -13.35 -0.85 -12.93
CA VAL A 125 -13.67 -1.75 -11.82
C VAL A 125 -15.09 -2.29 -12.01
N TYR A 126 -15.23 -3.61 -11.99
CA TYR A 126 -16.52 -4.29 -12.14
C TYR A 126 -17.01 -4.79 -10.79
N PRO A 127 -18.05 -4.19 -10.16
CA PRO A 127 -18.54 -4.57 -8.83
C PRO A 127 -18.88 -6.04 -8.70
N ARG A 128 -19.42 -6.67 -9.74
CA ARG A 128 -19.74 -8.10 -9.72
C ARG A 128 -18.53 -9.00 -9.46
N GLU A 129 -17.34 -8.63 -9.93
CA GLU A 129 -16.12 -9.45 -9.72
C GLU A 129 -15.64 -9.31 -8.27
N VAL A 130 -15.77 -8.12 -7.68
CA VAL A 130 -15.46 -7.90 -6.25
C VAL A 130 -16.44 -8.67 -5.36
N VAL A 131 -17.75 -8.61 -5.66
CA VAL A 131 -18.78 -9.37 -4.93
C VAL A 131 -18.54 -10.87 -5.04
N LYS A 132 -18.31 -11.38 -6.25
CA LYS A 132 -18.00 -12.80 -6.49
C LYS A 132 -16.81 -13.25 -5.66
N ARG A 133 -15.73 -12.45 -5.68
CA ARG A 133 -14.51 -12.80 -4.93
C ARG A 133 -14.73 -12.74 -3.42
N ALA A 134 -15.50 -11.77 -2.92
CA ALA A 134 -15.87 -11.68 -1.52
C ALA A 134 -16.64 -12.93 -1.05
N LEU A 135 -17.58 -13.44 -1.86
CA LEU A 135 -18.32 -14.66 -1.57
C LEU A 135 -17.41 -15.89 -1.61
N GLU A 136 -16.53 -16.03 -2.60
CA GLU A 136 -15.57 -17.13 -2.70
C GLU A 136 -14.66 -17.23 -1.47
N LEU A 137 -14.28 -16.09 -0.90
CA LEU A 137 -13.42 -16.00 0.28
C LEU A 137 -14.20 -16.00 1.61
N ASN A 138 -15.54 -16.02 1.57
CA ASN A 138 -16.39 -15.82 2.75
C ASN A 138 -16.00 -14.55 3.53
N ALA A 139 -15.71 -13.46 2.82
CA ALA A 139 -15.30 -12.21 3.41
C ALA A 139 -16.49 -11.48 4.05
N ALA A 140 -16.36 -11.08 5.32
CA ALA A 140 -17.36 -10.29 6.04
C ALA A 140 -17.19 -8.77 5.84
N ALA A 141 -16.01 -8.36 5.41
CA ALA A 141 -15.71 -6.96 5.11
C ALA A 141 -14.59 -6.84 4.07
N VAL A 142 -14.47 -5.65 3.50
CA VAL A 142 -13.38 -5.30 2.59
C VAL A 142 -12.82 -3.92 2.91
N ILE A 143 -11.53 -3.74 2.60
CA ILE A 143 -10.90 -2.43 2.45
C ILE A 143 -10.53 -2.30 0.97
N LEU A 144 -10.95 -1.21 0.35
CA LEU A 144 -10.65 -0.87 -1.02
C LEU A 144 -9.40 0.01 -1.06
N ALA A 145 -8.61 -0.09 -2.11
CA ALA A 145 -7.50 0.82 -2.33
C ALA A 145 -7.20 0.97 -3.82
N HIS A 146 -6.81 2.17 -4.24
CA HIS A 146 -6.22 2.40 -5.55
C HIS A 146 -5.12 3.45 -5.46
N ASN A 147 -4.23 3.46 -6.44
CA ASN A 147 -3.18 4.46 -6.52
C ASN A 147 -3.48 5.47 -7.64
N HIS A 148 -3.04 6.70 -7.43
CA HIS A 148 -2.97 7.71 -8.47
C HIS A 148 -1.50 7.93 -8.88
N PRO A 149 -1.06 7.47 -10.06
CA PRO A 149 0.31 7.69 -10.54
C PRO A 149 0.70 9.16 -10.62
N SER A 150 -0.30 10.05 -10.78
CA SER A 150 -0.11 11.51 -10.79
C SER A 150 0.41 12.09 -9.47
N GLY A 151 0.34 11.33 -8.37
CA GLY A 151 0.73 11.78 -7.02
C GLY A 151 -0.36 12.54 -6.25
N SER A 152 -1.52 12.83 -6.83
CA SER A 152 -2.67 13.37 -6.11
C SER A 152 -3.34 12.27 -5.27
N VAL A 153 -3.86 12.62 -4.09
CA VAL A 153 -4.71 11.73 -3.28
C VAL A 153 -6.16 12.20 -3.18
N GLU A 154 -6.49 13.30 -3.87
CA GLU A 154 -7.87 13.79 -3.88
C GLU A 154 -8.74 12.84 -4.71
N PRO A 155 -9.86 12.34 -4.12
CA PRO A 155 -10.77 11.46 -4.83
C PRO A 155 -11.45 12.21 -6.00
N SER A 156 -11.54 11.55 -7.12
CA SER A 156 -12.38 12.02 -8.23
C SER A 156 -13.85 11.69 -7.96
N ARG A 157 -14.76 12.35 -8.67
CA ARG A 157 -16.19 12.00 -8.64
C ARG A 157 -16.44 10.54 -9.06
N ALA A 158 -15.59 10.01 -9.94
CA ALA A 158 -15.67 8.61 -10.35
C ALA A 158 -15.29 7.65 -9.21
N ASP A 159 -14.27 7.99 -8.40
CA ASP A 159 -13.85 7.21 -7.24
C ASP A 159 -14.95 7.18 -6.18
N GLU A 160 -15.58 8.33 -5.91
CA GLU A 160 -16.71 8.42 -4.99
C GLU A 160 -17.90 7.57 -5.48
N ALA A 161 -18.29 7.71 -6.76
CA ALA A 161 -19.38 6.93 -7.34
C ALA A 161 -19.12 5.43 -7.34
N LEU A 162 -17.88 5.02 -7.66
CA LEU A 162 -17.44 3.62 -7.60
C LEU A 162 -17.51 3.09 -6.18
N THR A 163 -17.03 3.86 -5.20
CA THR A 163 -17.05 3.49 -3.78
C THR A 163 -18.49 3.24 -3.30
N GLN A 164 -19.41 4.14 -3.63
CA GLN A 164 -20.81 3.98 -3.27
C GLN A 164 -21.46 2.77 -3.97
N THR A 165 -21.11 2.52 -5.24
CA THR A 165 -21.59 1.36 -6.00
C THR A 165 -21.11 0.05 -5.39
N LEU A 166 -19.82 -0.05 -5.04
CA LEU A 166 -19.25 -1.22 -4.39
C LEU A 166 -19.84 -1.45 -3.01
N ARG A 167 -20.00 -0.37 -2.23
CA ARG A 167 -20.63 -0.43 -0.91
C ARG A 167 -22.07 -0.96 -0.98
N ALA A 168 -22.87 -0.44 -1.91
CA ALA A 168 -24.24 -0.92 -2.11
C ALA A 168 -24.27 -2.37 -2.58
N SER A 169 -23.41 -2.76 -3.52
CA SER A 169 -23.35 -4.12 -4.06
C SER A 169 -22.92 -5.15 -3.01
N LEU A 170 -21.92 -4.83 -2.21
CA LEU A 170 -21.41 -5.71 -1.16
C LEU A 170 -22.38 -5.84 0.02
N ALA A 171 -23.13 -4.78 0.34
CA ALA A 171 -24.15 -4.80 1.37
C ALA A 171 -25.29 -5.82 1.07
N LEU A 172 -25.57 -6.11 -0.21
CA LEU A 172 -26.56 -7.12 -0.61
C LEU A 172 -26.13 -8.56 -0.26
N VAL A 173 -24.86 -8.76 0.03
CA VAL A 173 -24.28 -10.07 0.41
C VAL A 173 -23.65 -10.04 1.80
N ASP A 174 -24.11 -9.12 2.66
CA ASP A 174 -23.67 -8.93 4.04
C ASP A 174 -22.17 -8.64 4.21
N ALA A 175 -21.49 -8.16 3.17
CA ALA A 175 -20.11 -7.73 3.23
C ALA A 175 -20.00 -6.21 3.36
N ARG A 176 -19.20 -5.72 4.32
CA ARG A 176 -19.06 -4.29 4.61
C ARG A 176 -17.83 -3.69 3.93
N VAL A 177 -17.94 -2.48 3.40
CA VAL A 177 -16.79 -1.66 3.03
C VAL A 177 -16.37 -0.85 4.26
N LEU A 178 -15.16 -1.08 4.77
CA LEU A 178 -14.64 -0.42 5.98
C LEU A 178 -13.92 0.87 5.65
N ASP A 179 -13.18 0.91 4.53
CA ASP A 179 -12.48 2.10 4.05
C ASP A 179 -12.20 1.99 2.55
N HIS A 180 -11.85 3.13 1.95
CA HIS A 180 -11.26 3.20 0.61
C HIS A 180 -10.06 4.15 0.66
N PHE A 181 -8.87 3.60 0.43
CA PHE A 181 -7.62 4.32 0.45
C PHE A 181 -7.20 4.77 -0.95
N ILE A 182 -6.72 6.01 -1.06
CA ILE A 182 -6.09 6.53 -2.28
C ILE A 182 -4.62 6.76 -1.98
N VAL A 183 -3.75 6.08 -2.72
CA VAL A 183 -2.29 6.13 -2.53
C VAL A 183 -1.65 7.01 -3.60
N ALA A 184 -0.88 8.02 -3.19
CA ALA A 184 -0.09 8.81 -4.13
C ALA A 184 0.98 7.96 -4.80
N GLY A 185 1.15 8.10 -6.11
CA GLY A 185 2.14 7.35 -6.90
C GLY A 185 3.60 7.61 -6.48
N ASN A 186 3.87 8.71 -5.79
CA ASN A 186 5.17 9.02 -5.18
C ASN A 186 5.32 8.50 -3.74
N GLY A 187 4.32 7.83 -3.19
CA GLY A 187 4.32 7.28 -1.83
C GLY A 187 4.25 8.30 -0.70
N ASN A 188 4.20 9.60 -0.99
CA ASN A 188 4.27 10.66 0.02
C ASN A 188 2.96 10.83 0.78
N ALA A 189 1.84 10.49 0.18
CA ALA A 189 0.52 10.65 0.79
C ALA A 189 -0.36 9.41 0.59
N ILE A 190 -1.27 9.23 1.54
CA ILE A 190 -2.37 8.27 1.47
C ILE A 190 -3.57 8.88 2.15
N LEU A 191 -4.71 8.85 1.46
CA LEU A 191 -5.97 9.36 1.95
C LEU A 191 -6.89 8.19 2.32
N SER A 192 -7.63 8.33 3.41
CA SER A 192 -8.76 7.47 3.79
C SER A 192 -10.05 8.21 3.48
N MET A 193 -10.91 7.61 2.67
CA MET A 193 -12.23 8.18 2.39
C MET A 193 -13.15 8.10 3.60
N ALA A 194 -13.00 7.06 4.44
CA ALA A 194 -13.75 6.95 5.71
C ALA A 194 -13.45 8.10 6.66
N GLU A 195 -12.16 8.44 6.88
CA GLU A 195 -11.75 9.57 7.73
C GLU A 195 -12.22 10.93 7.18
N ARG A 196 -12.41 11.03 5.86
CA ARG A 196 -12.95 12.22 5.18
C ARG A 196 -14.49 12.27 5.20
N GLY A 197 -15.17 11.22 5.69
CA GLY A 197 -16.64 11.13 5.69
C GLY A 197 -17.24 10.93 4.31
N LEU A 198 -16.50 10.32 3.39
CA LEU A 198 -16.89 10.06 2.00
C LEU A 198 -17.41 8.63 1.76
N LEU A 199 -17.51 7.81 2.82
CA LEU A 199 -18.03 6.44 2.79
C LEU A 199 -19.52 6.36 3.09
#